data_4fdaf9eca1653b28acb798cc16cbc3e1
#
_entry.id   4fdaf9eca1653b28acb798cc16cbc3e1
#
_cell.length_a   1.000
_cell.length_b   1.000
_cell.length_c   1.000
_cell.angle_alpha   90.00
_cell.angle_beta   90.00
_cell.angle_gamma   90.00
#
_symmetry.space_group_name_H-M   'P 1'
#
loop_
_entity.id
_entity.type
_entity.pdbx_description
1 polymer ?
#
loop_
_entity_poly.entity_id
_entity_poly.type
_entity_poly.pdbx_seq_one_letter_code
_entity_poly.pdbx_strand_id
1 'polypeptide(L)'
;SENINALSLSITFDIRFPEIKFVQAYELLGLINENLWIGHFDITSKNGIPAFRHTILSNTDTDSLHKKFEDLVDIGIYECEKFYPSFQQVLFDEISPKEAIKFSNFEIIGTA
;
A
#
# COMPACT_ATOMS: atom_id res chain seq x y z
N SER A 1 -11.82 12.34 -22.90
CA SER A 1 -12.08 13.76 -22.84
C SER A 1 -10.82 14.54 -22.53
N GLU A 2 -10.65 15.68 -23.16
CA GLU A 2 -9.47 16.52 -23.00
C GLU A 2 -9.41 17.26 -21.67
N ASN A 3 -10.48 17.21 -20.87
CA ASN A 3 -10.55 17.92 -19.59
C ASN A 3 -10.41 17.01 -18.39
N ILE A 4 -10.00 15.78 -18.60
CA ILE A 4 -9.79 14.84 -17.50
C ILE A 4 -8.38 15.04 -16.96
N ASN A 5 -8.28 15.29 -15.66
CA ASN A 5 -7.02 15.38 -14.95
C ASN A 5 -6.81 14.12 -14.12
N ALA A 6 -5.55 13.76 -13.94
CA ALA A 6 -5.19 12.62 -13.11
C ALA A 6 -4.12 13.04 -12.12
N LEU A 7 -4.31 12.68 -10.87
CA LEU A 7 -3.30 12.81 -9.83
C LEU A 7 -2.98 11.43 -9.29
N SER A 8 -1.69 11.09 -9.28
CA SER A 8 -1.23 9.81 -8.77
C SER A 8 -0.46 10.01 -7.48
N LEU A 9 -0.78 9.19 -6.49
CA LEU A 9 -0.01 9.12 -5.25
C LEU A 9 0.78 7.84 -5.25
N SER A 10 2.05 7.92 -4.86
CA SER A 10 2.88 6.76 -4.63
C SER A 10 3.66 6.99 -3.33
N ILE A 11 3.50 6.08 -2.36
CA ILE A 11 4.24 6.11 -1.11
C ILE A 11 5.10 4.86 -1.08
N THR A 12 6.42 5.03 -1.16
CA THR A 12 7.34 3.90 -1.19
C THR A 12 7.93 3.65 0.19
N PHE A 13 8.15 2.38 0.49
CA PHE A 13 8.84 2.00 1.73
C PHE A 13 10.35 2.08 1.53
N ASP A 14 11.08 2.11 2.62
CA ASP A 14 12.54 2.12 2.63
C ASP A 14 13.14 0.73 2.76
N ILE A 15 12.44 -0.29 2.28
CA ILE A 15 12.90 -1.67 2.30
C ILE A 15 12.83 -2.23 0.89
N ARG A 16 13.60 -3.29 0.64
CA ARG A 16 13.66 -3.93 -0.67
C ARG A 16 13.63 -5.44 -0.50
N PHE A 17 12.73 -6.11 -1.22
CA PHE A 17 12.69 -7.56 -1.27
C PHE A 17 13.69 -8.05 -2.30
N PRO A 18 14.56 -9.00 -1.95
CA PRO A 18 15.40 -9.66 -2.95
C PRO A 18 14.52 -10.59 -3.80
N GLU A 19 14.99 -10.89 -5.00
CA GLU A 19 14.25 -11.71 -5.94
C GLU A 19 13.83 -13.05 -5.36
N ILE A 20 14.69 -13.65 -4.53
CA ILE A 20 14.41 -14.94 -3.91
C ILE A 20 13.18 -14.91 -2.99
N LYS A 21 12.75 -13.73 -2.57
CA LYS A 21 11.58 -13.57 -1.70
C LYS A 21 10.36 -13.01 -2.43
N PHE A 22 10.41 -12.88 -3.73
CA PHE A 22 9.29 -12.29 -4.49
C PHE A 22 8.00 -13.12 -4.37
N VAL A 23 8.09 -14.45 -4.30
CA VAL A 23 6.90 -15.28 -4.17
C VAL A 23 6.14 -14.93 -2.88
N GLN A 24 6.85 -14.86 -1.77
CA GLN A 24 6.25 -14.49 -0.49
C GLN A 24 5.74 -13.04 -0.51
N ALA A 25 6.48 -12.15 -1.13
CA ALA A 25 6.07 -10.75 -1.24
C ALA A 25 4.76 -10.62 -2.02
N TYR A 26 4.65 -11.32 -3.13
CA TYR A 26 3.42 -11.28 -3.95
C TYR A 26 2.24 -11.92 -3.24
N GLU A 27 2.46 -12.97 -2.48
CA GLU A 27 1.39 -13.54 -1.65
C GLU A 27 0.92 -12.53 -0.61
N LEU A 28 1.84 -11.83 0.04
CA LEU A 28 1.49 -10.80 1.02
C LEU A 28 0.69 -9.68 0.37
N LEU A 29 1.12 -9.22 -0.82
CA LEU A 29 0.39 -8.20 -1.57
C LEU A 29 -1.06 -8.62 -1.82
N GLY A 30 -1.25 -9.84 -2.27
CA GLY A 30 -2.59 -10.36 -2.54
C GLY A 30 -3.47 -10.34 -1.30
N LEU A 31 -2.91 -10.76 -0.16
CA LEU A 31 -3.65 -10.79 1.10
C LEU A 31 -3.98 -9.38 1.61
N ILE A 32 -3.06 -8.44 1.46
CA ILE A 32 -3.31 -7.07 1.87
C ILE A 32 -4.36 -6.42 0.97
N ASN A 33 -4.16 -6.53 -0.34
CA ASN A 33 -4.97 -5.80 -1.31
C ASN A 33 -6.44 -6.23 -1.32
N GLU A 34 -6.74 -7.48 -0.97
CA GLU A 34 -8.13 -7.93 -0.94
C GLU A 34 -8.94 -7.21 0.15
N ASN A 35 -8.28 -6.55 1.09
CA ASN A 35 -8.94 -5.83 2.18
C ASN A 35 -8.91 -4.31 2.02
N LEU A 36 -8.27 -3.80 0.97
CA LEU A 36 -8.21 -2.35 0.72
C LEU A 36 -9.40 -1.91 -0.12
N TRP A 37 -9.99 -0.79 0.26
CA TRP A 37 -11.09 -0.21 -0.50
C TRP A 37 -10.62 0.95 -1.41
N ILE A 38 -9.48 1.53 -1.11
CA ILE A 38 -8.86 2.59 -1.91
C ILE A 38 -7.39 2.26 -2.06
N GLY A 39 -6.90 2.36 -3.29
CA GLY A 39 -5.50 2.13 -3.56
C GLY A 39 -5.11 0.66 -3.49
N HIS A 40 -3.83 0.43 -3.67
CA HIS A 40 -3.28 -0.91 -3.59
C HIS A 40 -1.79 -0.82 -3.29
N PHE A 41 -1.23 -1.91 -2.79
CA PHE A 41 0.21 -2.06 -2.69
C PHE A 41 0.72 -2.86 -3.87
N ASP A 42 1.92 -2.51 -4.34
CA ASP A 42 2.62 -3.33 -5.31
C ASP A 42 4.11 -3.37 -5.01
N ILE A 43 4.80 -4.28 -5.68
CA ILE A 43 6.24 -4.40 -5.64
C ILE A 43 6.66 -4.64 -7.08
N THR A 44 7.41 -3.70 -7.65
CA THR A 44 7.87 -3.91 -9.02
C THR A 44 9.00 -4.92 -9.02
N SER A 45 8.97 -5.86 -9.98
CA SER A 45 10.01 -6.88 -10.08
C SER A 45 11.39 -6.28 -10.39
N LYS A 46 11.40 -5.04 -10.86
CA LYS A 46 12.63 -4.36 -11.25
C LYS A 46 13.46 -3.98 -10.01
N ASN A 47 12.81 -3.49 -8.95
CA ASN A 47 13.55 -2.99 -7.79
C ASN A 47 13.17 -3.65 -6.46
N GLY A 48 12.05 -4.35 -6.39
CA GLY A 48 11.65 -5.03 -5.15
C GLY A 48 11.17 -4.14 -4.03
N ILE A 49 10.88 -2.88 -4.30
CA ILE A 49 10.47 -1.92 -3.29
C ILE A 49 8.95 -1.84 -3.21
N PRO A 50 8.35 -2.11 -2.03
CA PRO A 50 6.90 -2.00 -1.89
C PRO A 50 6.46 -0.54 -1.94
N ALA A 51 5.28 -0.32 -2.51
CA ALA A 51 4.68 1.02 -2.58
C ALA A 51 3.17 0.93 -2.49
N PHE A 52 2.56 1.92 -1.84
CA PHE A 52 1.13 2.17 -1.92
C PHE A 52 0.88 3.10 -3.10
N ARG A 53 -0.09 2.78 -3.94
CA ARG A 53 -0.39 3.58 -5.14
C ARG A 53 -1.88 3.78 -5.30
N HIS A 54 -2.24 4.96 -5.75
CA HIS A 54 -3.62 5.25 -6.16
C HIS A 54 -3.64 6.44 -7.12
N THR A 55 -4.56 6.41 -8.06
CA THR A 55 -4.74 7.50 -9.02
C THR A 55 -6.17 8.02 -8.93
N ILE A 56 -6.30 9.33 -8.82
CA ILE A 56 -7.59 10.01 -8.84
C ILE A 56 -7.81 10.61 -10.22
N LEU A 57 -8.95 10.33 -10.81
CA LEU A 57 -9.39 10.99 -12.04
C LEU A 57 -10.41 12.05 -11.67
N SER A 58 -10.29 13.23 -12.26
CA SER A 58 -11.22 14.31 -11.97
C SER A 58 -11.29 15.28 -13.13
N ASN A 59 -12.51 15.78 -13.39
CA ASN A 59 -12.73 16.89 -14.30
C ASN A 59 -13.31 18.09 -13.54
N THR A 60 -13.18 18.08 -12.21
CA THR A 60 -13.67 19.17 -11.36
C THR A 60 -12.59 20.21 -11.15
N ASP A 61 -12.94 21.26 -10.41
CA ASP A 61 -12.01 22.35 -10.17
C ASP A 61 -10.82 21.92 -9.28
N THR A 62 -9.80 22.78 -9.25
CA THR A 62 -8.55 22.53 -8.56
C THR A 62 -8.73 22.37 -7.04
N ASP A 63 -9.62 23.20 -6.44
CA ASP A 63 -9.81 23.14 -5.00
C ASP A 63 -10.41 21.80 -4.55
N SER A 64 -11.40 21.33 -5.30
CA SER A 64 -12.02 20.04 -5.04
C SER A 64 -11.02 18.89 -5.18
N LEU A 65 -10.16 18.98 -6.19
CA LEU A 65 -9.14 17.98 -6.43
C LEU A 65 -8.08 17.99 -5.32
N HIS A 66 -7.71 19.17 -4.83
CA HIS A 66 -6.78 19.33 -3.70
C HIS A 66 -7.30 18.61 -2.47
N LYS A 67 -8.56 18.82 -2.12
CA LYS A 67 -9.15 18.20 -0.93
C LYS A 67 -9.15 16.67 -1.06
N LYS A 68 -9.51 16.17 -2.23
CA LYS A 68 -9.50 14.73 -2.48
C LYS A 68 -8.10 14.16 -2.34
N PHE A 69 -7.11 14.90 -2.82
CA PHE A 69 -5.71 14.44 -2.73
C PHE A 69 -5.21 14.44 -1.29
N GLU A 70 -5.56 15.45 -0.50
CA GLU A 70 -5.20 15.46 0.92
C GLU A 70 -5.79 14.26 1.65
N ASP A 71 -7.06 13.95 1.39
CA ASP A 71 -7.71 12.79 1.98
C ASP A 71 -7.01 11.49 1.54
N LEU A 72 -6.61 11.42 0.28
CA LEU A 72 -5.91 10.25 -0.23
C LEU A 72 -4.55 10.07 0.44
N VAL A 73 -3.81 11.17 0.66
CA VAL A 73 -2.53 11.10 1.35
C VAL A 73 -2.71 10.56 2.77
N ASP A 74 -3.72 11.04 3.48
CA ASP A 74 -4.01 10.57 4.84
C ASP A 74 -4.33 9.08 4.86
N ILE A 75 -5.15 8.62 3.91
CA ILE A 75 -5.49 7.20 3.78
C ILE A 75 -4.24 6.39 3.47
N GLY A 76 -3.43 6.86 2.53
CA GLY A 76 -2.21 6.17 2.13
C GLY A 76 -1.23 6.01 3.27
N ILE A 77 -1.02 7.07 4.05
CA ILE A 77 -0.13 7.02 5.21
C ILE A 77 -0.66 6.03 6.24
N TYR A 78 -1.97 6.06 6.50
CA TYR A 78 -2.59 5.13 7.44
C TYR A 78 -2.36 3.68 7.02
N GLU A 79 -2.62 3.37 5.75
CA GLU A 79 -2.45 2.00 5.26
C GLU A 79 -0.98 1.58 5.27
N CYS A 80 -0.07 2.50 4.93
CA CYS A 80 1.35 2.20 4.98
C CYS A 80 1.81 1.89 6.40
N GLU A 81 1.40 2.68 7.37
CA GLU A 81 1.77 2.44 8.77
C GLU A 81 1.20 1.14 9.29
N LYS A 82 -0.01 0.82 8.86
CA LYS A 82 -0.67 -0.42 9.26
C LYS A 82 0.05 -1.66 8.75
N PHE A 83 0.49 -1.64 7.51
CA PHE A 83 1.02 -2.84 6.87
C PHE A 83 2.54 -2.92 6.78
N TYR A 84 3.24 -1.82 7.07
CA TYR A 84 4.71 -1.85 7.05
C TYR A 84 5.29 -2.97 7.91
N PRO A 85 4.82 -3.20 9.15
CA PRO A 85 5.33 -4.30 9.94
C PRO A 85 5.16 -5.67 9.29
N SER A 86 4.07 -5.87 8.55
CA SER A 86 3.84 -7.14 7.84
C SER A 86 4.91 -7.37 6.76
N PHE A 87 5.26 -6.32 6.01
CA PHE A 87 6.34 -6.42 5.02
C PHE A 87 7.67 -6.73 5.70
N GLN A 88 7.96 -6.09 6.84
CA GLN A 88 9.19 -6.36 7.58
C GLN A 88 9.27 -7.79 8.08
N GLN A 89 8.16 -8.32 8.59
CA GLN A 89 8.10 -9.69 9.10
C GLN A 89 8.39 -10.71 8.01
N VAL A 90 7.80 -10.52 6.83
CA VAL A 90 8.03 -11.44 5.72
C VAL A 90 9.47 -11.31 5.21
N LEU A 91 9.98 -10.07 5.14
CA LEU A 91 11.30 -9.83 4.59
C LEU A 91 12.42 -10.28 5.53
N PHE A 92 12.33 -9.93 6.81
CA PHE A 92 13.44 -10.08 7.74
C PHE A 92 13.28 -11.23 8.73
N ASP A 93 12.05 -11.57 9.09
CA ASP A 93 11.80 -12.46 10.23
C ASP A 93 11.35 -13.86 9.83
N GLU A 94 11.35 -14.18 8.54
CA GLU A 94 10.90 -15.49 8.02
C GLU A 94 9.47 -15.83 8.44
N ILE A 95 8.65 -14.82 8.68
CA ILE A 95 7.22 -15.00 9.00
C ILE A 95 6.47 -15.19 7.67
N SER A 96 5.55 -16.16 7.62
CA SER A 96 4.77 -16.37 6.42
C SER A 96 3.82 -15.20 6.17
N PRO A 97 3.44 -14.95 4.90
CA PRO A 97 2.49 -13.88 4.61
C PRO A 97 1.17 -14.02 5.38
N LYS A 98 0.65 -15.23 5.52
CA LYS A 98 -0.59 -15.45 6.26
C LYS A 98 -0.47 -15.08 7.73
N GLU A 99 0.65 -15.41 8.35
CA GLU A 99 0.88 -15.04 9.74
C GLU A 99 1.09 -13.53 9.88
N ALA A 100 1.82 -12.92 8.95
CA ALA A 100 2.08 -11.50 8.98
C ALA A 100 0.78 -10.68 8.87
N ILE A 101 -0.15 -11.12 8.01
CA ILE A 101 -1.41 -10.40 7.85
C ILE A 101 -2.31 -10.55 9.09
N LYS A 102 -2.26 -11.69 9.75
CA LYS A 102 -3.00 -11.89 11.00
C LYS A 102 -2.53 -10.92 12.08
N PHE A 103 -1.22 -10.71 12.16
CA PHE A 103 -0.63 -9.79 13.12
C PHE A 103 -1.15 -8.36 12.89
N SER A 104 -1.20 -7.90 11.65
CA SER A 104 -1.72 -6.57 11.32
C SER A 104 -3.17 -6.41 11.76
N ASN A 105 -4.01 -7.41 11.47
CA ASN A 105 -5.41 -7.38 11.85
C ASN A 105 -5.59 -7.37 13.36
N PHE A 106 -4.80 -8.14 14.06
CA PHE A 106 -4.85 -8.20 15.52
C PHE A 106 -4.48 -6.85 16.13
N GLU A 107 -3.45 -6.19 15.60
CA GLU A 107 -3.02 -4.90 16.12
C GLU A 107 -4.10 -3.84 16.00
N ILE A 108 -4.82 -3.82 14.89
CA ILE A 108 -5.92 -2.88 14.68
C ILE A 108 -7.01 -3.10 15.73
N ILE A 109 -7.37 -4.35 15.97
CA ILE A 109 -8.37 -4.68 16.98
C ILE A 109 -7.88 -4.28 18.36
N GLY A 110 -6.61 -4.48 18.65
CA GLY A 110 -6.01 -4.15 19.93
C GLY A 110 -5.93 -2.66 20.24
N THR A 111 -5.93 -1.82 19.20
CA THR A 111 -5.83 -0.37 19.38
C THR A 111 -7.19 0.34 19.33
N ALA A 112 -8.23 -0.36 18.99
CA ALA A 112 -9.59 0.20 18.91
C ALA A 112 -10.25 0.44 20.30
#